data_dc46a263c239cb918b976c871863dd76
#
_entry.id   dc46a263c239cb918b976c871863dd76
#
_cell.length_a   1.000
_cell.length_b   1.000
_cell.length_c   1.000
_cell.angle_alpha   90.00
_cell.angle_beta   90.00
_cell.angle_gamma   90.00
#
_symmetry.space_group_name_H-M   'P 1'
#
loop_
_entity.id
_entity.type
_entity.pdbx_description
1 polymer ?
#
loop_
_entity_poly.entity_id
_entity_poly.type
_entity_poly.pdbx_seq_one_letter_code
_entity_poly.pdbx_strand_id
1 'polypeptide(L)'
;MTDKNQMYFATNPNAKHDERHVYYDIDNIRLNFTTDAGVFSKLRIDYGSGVLIKALKQTKFPADGILDVGTGYGPIGLFAAKFWPKQTVDMVDINERALELSKRNAQLNQITNINIYSSNAYSEIESDKKYGLICTNPPIRAGKKVVDEILEKSKGHLVKNGVLLVIIQKKQGAPSAKKLLEATYGNCEIVIRDKGYYLLKSIND
;
A
#
# COMPACT_ATOMS: atom_id res chain seq x y z
N MET A 1 11.64 -3.47 25.86
CA MET A 1 11.83 -3.84 24.43
C MET A 1 10.51 -4.41 23.97
N THR A 2 9.85 -3.79 23.00
CA THR A 2 8.60 -4.33 22.42
C THR A 2 8.97 -5.59 21.64
N ASP A 3 8.31 -6.71 21.95
CA ASP A 3 8.51 -7.98 21.26
C ASP A 3 8.24 -7.79 19.75
N LYS A 4 9.22 -8.14 18.90
CA LYS A 4 9.08 -8.00 17.43
C LYS A 4 7.89 -8.80 16.89
N ASN A 5 7.45 -9.86 17.60
CA ASN A 5 6.29 -10.66 17.24
C ASN A 5 4.94 -9.97 17.52
N GLN A 6 4.92 -8.82 18.19
CA GLN A 6 3.71 -8.01 18.40
C GLN A 6 3.55 -6.89 17.35
N MET A 7 4.51 -6.75 16.45
CA MET A 7 4.53 -5.65 15.48
C MET A 7 3.72 -6.00 14.23
N TYR A 8 3.01 -5.00 13.68
CA TYR A 8 2.15 -5.12 12.50
C TYR A 8 2.87 -5.61 11.22
N PHE A 9 4.20 -5.57 11.19
CA PHE A 9 5.03 -6.07 10.08
C PHE A 9 5.57 -7.49 10.33
N ALA A 10 5.10 -8.19 11.36
CA ALA A 10 5.40 -9.61 11.59
C ALA A 10 4.39 -10.48 10.82
N THR A 11 4.83 -11.66 10.37
CA THR A 11 3.97 -12.61 9.65
C THR A 11 2.76 -13.03 10.49
N ASN A 12 2.99 -13.39 11.75
CA ASN A 12 1.95 -13.79 12.71
C ASN A 12 2.11 -12.99 14.01
N PRO A 13 1.48 -11.81 14.13
CA PRO A 13 1.57 -11.02 15.35
C PRO A 13 0.83 -11.69 16.51
N ASN A 14 1.51 -11.85 17.66
CA ASN A 14 0.96 -12.45 18.89
C ASN A 14 0.04 -11.50 19.69
N ALA A 15 -0.37 -10.36 19.11
CA ALA A 15 -1.27 -9.43 19.77
C ALA A 15 -2.64 -10.06 20.03
N LYS A 16 -3.19 -9.90 21.25
CA LYS A 16 -4.55 -10.34 21.56
C LYS A 16 -5.54 -9.62 20.65
N HIS A 17 -6.52 -10.35 20.13
CA HIS A 17 -7.56 -9.77 19.29
C HIS A 17 -8.33 -8.66 20.01
N ASP A 18 -8.55 -7.57 19.30
CA ASP A 18 -9.37 -6.43 19.70
C ASP A 18 -9.90 -5.75 18.44
N GLU A 19 -10.85 -6.44 17.77
CA GLU A 19 -11.44 -5.98 16.51
C GLU A 19 -12.21 -4.68 16.72
N ARG A 20 -12.17 -3.83 15.68
CA ARG A 20 -12.92 -2.58 15.62
C ARG A 20 -13.47 -2.36 14.23
N HIS A 21 -14.61 -1.67 14.17
CA HIS A 21 -15.21 -1.25 12.91
C HIS A 21 -14.92 0.23 12.70
N VAL A 22 -14.38 0.56 11.53
CA VAL A 22 -14.13 1.92 11.10
C VAL A 22 -14.66 2.11 9.69
N TYR A 23 -14.94 3.34 9.29
CA TYR A 23 -15.31 3.65 7.91
C TYR A 23 -14.46 4.81 7.40
N TYR A 24 -14.40 4.94 6.10
CA TYR A 24 -13.73 6.06 5.46
C TYR A 24 -14.51 6.50 4.22
N ASP A 25 -14.71 7.81 4.13
CA ASP A 25 -15.43 8.44 3.04
C ASP A 25 -14.45 9.20 2.15
N ILE A 26 -14.50 8.91 0.87
CA ILE A 26 -13.82 9.70 -0.16
C ILE A 26 -14.83 10.02 -1.25
N ASP A 27 -15.13 11.31 -1.41
CA ASP A 27 -16.20 11.79 -2.27
C ASP A 27 -17.52 11.08 -1.94
N ASN A 28 -18.11 10.38 -2.90
CA ASN A 28 -19.37 9.62 -2.74
C ASN A 28 -19.16 8.12 -2.45
N ILE A 29 -17.93 7.70 -2.16
CA ILE A 29 -17.59 6.30 -1.86
C ILE A 29 -17.33 6.16 -0.37
N ARG A 30 -18.16 5.36 0.31
CA ARG A 30 -17.91 4.90 1.67
C ARG A 30 -17.46 3.45 1.62
N LEU A 31 -16.33 3.16 2.29
CA LEU A 31 -15.91 1.79 2.59
C LEU A 31 -15.89 1.58 4.10
N ASN A 32 -16.38 0.41 4.51
CA ASN A 32 -16.38 -0.05 5.89
C ASN A 32 -15.24 -1.05 6.09
N PHE A 33 -14.57 -0.99 7.24
CA PHE A 33 -13.44 -1.84 7.54
C PHE A 33 -13.56 -2.44 8.93
N THR A 34 -13.20 -3.70 9.05
CA THR A 34 -12.82 -4.31 10.31
C THR A 34 -11.31 -4.21 10.43
N THR A 35 -10.84 -3.74 11.58
CA THR A 35 -9.42 -3.67 11.96
C THR A 35 -9.19 -4.46 13.24
N ASP A 36 -7.93 -4.78 13.58
CA ASP A 36 -7.60 -5.54 14.80
C ASP A 36 -6.28 -5.07 15.42
N ALA A 37 -5.99 -5.52 16.62
CA ALA A 37 -4.66 -5.43 17.19
C ALA A 37 -3.66 -6.27 16.35
N GLY A 38 -2.42 -5.79 16.26
CA GLY A 38 -1.40 -6.42 15.40
C GLY A 38 -1.45 -6.01 13.93
N VAL A 39 -2.38 -5.12 13.53
CA VAL A 39 -2.37 -4.49 12.21
C VAL A 39 -2.09 -2.99 12.31
N PHE A 40 -1.61 -2.42 11.22
CA PHE A 40 -1.30 -0.98 11.16
C PHE A 40 -2.57 -0.14 11.24
N SER A 41 -2.52 0.95 12.03
CA SER A 41 -3.58 1.97 12.14
C SER A 41 -4.97 1.45 12.53
N LYS A 42 -5.04 0.69 13.62
CA LYS A 42 -6.24 0.03 14.15
C LYS A 42 -7.45 0.95 14.38
N LEU A 43 -7.26 2.20 14.83
CA LEU A 43 -8.37 3.07 15.26
C LEU A 43 -9.02 3.87 14.12
N ARG A 44 -8.33 4.04 13.02
CA ARG A 44 -8.79 4.80 11.83
C ARG A 44 -7.84 4.54 10.67
N ILE A 45 -8.24 4.84 9.46
CA ILE A 45 -7.31 4.86 8.34
C ILE A 45 -6.19 5.87 8.63
N ASP A 46 -4.94 5.44 8.43
CA ASP A 46 -3.78 6.31 8.61
C ASP A 46 -3.86 7.53 7.71
N TYR A 47 -3.41 8.67 8.24
CA TYR A 47 -3.47 9.93 7.50
C TYR A 47 -2.74 9.87 6.16
N GLY A 48 -1.56 9.26 6.13
CA GLY A 48 -0.80 9.07 4.90
C GLY A 48 -1.54 8.21 3.88
N SER A 49 -2.12 7.09 4.31
CA SER A 49 -2.97 6.26 3.45
C SER A 49 -4.14 7.06 2.87
N GLY A 50 -4.78 7.90 3.69
CA GLY A 50 -5.85 8.78 3.22
C GLY A 50 -5.40 9.79 2.16
N VAL A 51 -4.19 10.37 2.30
CA VAL A 51 -3.60 11.27 1.29
C VAL A 51 -3.33 10.52 -0.01
N LEU A 52 -2.75 9.31 0.07
CA LEU A 52 -2.47 8.48 -1.10
C LEU A 52 -3.76 8.09 -1.82
N ILE A 53 -4.79 7.61 -1.09
CA ILE A 53 -6.07 7.19 -1.68
C ILE A 53 -6.74 8.35 -2.46
N LYS A 54 -6.72 9.57 -1.91
CA LYS A 54 -7.24 10.76 -2.62
C LYS A 54 -6.48 11.04 -3.92
N ALA A 55 -5.17 10.87 -3.91
CA ALA A 55 -4.32 11.09 -5.08
C ALA A 55 -4.47 9.98 -6.13
N LEU A 56 -4.77 8.74 -5.73
CA LEU A 56 -5.01 7.63 -6.64
C LEU A 56 -6.00 8.04 -7.74
N LYS A 57 -7.15 8.57 -7.35
CA LYS A 57 -8.24 8.92 -8.28
C LYS A 57 -7.83 9.87 -9.40
N GLN A 58 -6.83 10.71 -9.18
CA GLN A 58 -6.32 11.68 -10.16
C GLN A 58 -5.11 11.15 -10.94
N THR A 59 -4.61 9.96 -10.57
CA THR A 59 -3.42 9.38 -11.19
C THR A 59 -3.77 8.72 -12.51
N LYS A 60 -3.06 9.11 -13.57
CA LYS A 60 -3.13 8.44 -14.89
C LYS A 60 -2.02 7.41 -14.96
N PHE A 61 -2.35 6.20 -15.40
CA PHE A 61 -1.43 5.08 -15.56
C PHE A 61 -1.94 4.11 -16.65
N PRO A 62 -1.08 3.26 -17.23
CA PRO A 62 -1.50 2.21 -18.16
C PRO A 62 -2.46 1.21 -17.53
N ALA A 63 -3.39 0.66 -18.30
CA ALA A 63 -4.45 -0.23 -17.82
C ALA A 63 -4.00 -1.70 -17.68
N ASP A 64 -2.86 -1.92 -17.01
CA ASP A 64 -2.22 -3.24 -16.84
C ASP A 64 -2.33 -3.78 -15.40
N GLY A 65 -3.39 -3.43 -14.69
CA GLY A 65 -3.61 -3.82 -13.31
C GLY A 65 -2.91 -2.92 -12.29
N ILE A 66 -3.23 -3.17 -11.01
CA ILE A 66 -2.75 -2.36 -9.87
C ILE A 66 -2.17 -3.30 -8.82
N LEU A 67 -1.09 -2.88 -8.16
CA LEU A 67 -0.51 -3.58 -7.01
C LEU A 67 -0.46 -2.65 -5.80
N ASP A 68 -1.03 -3.13 -4.68
CA ASP A 68 -0.90 -2.50 -3.35
C ASP A 68 0.08 -3.31 -2.50
N VAL A 69 1.29 -2.78 -2.28
CA VAL A 69 2.36 -3.44 -1.51
C VAL A 69 2.32 -3.01 -0.05
N GLY A 70 2.17 -3.97 0.85
CA GLY A 70 1.95 -3.71 2.27
C GLY A 70 0.51 -3.26 2.53
N THR A 71 -0.47 -3.98 1.96
CA THR A 71 -1.88 -3.58 1.93
C THR A 71 -2.52 -3.45 3.31
N GLY A 72 -1.97 -4.12 4.34
CA GLY A 72 -2.56 -4.15 5.67
C GLY A 72 -3.97 -4.76 5.63
N TYR A 73 -4.93 -4.14 6.31
CA TYR A 73 -6.33 -4.55 6.26
C TYR A 73 -7.09 -4.03 5.01
N GLY A 74 -6.38 -3.50 4.01
CA GLY A 74 -6.85 -3.26 2.65
C GLY A 74 -7.28 -1.85 2.27
N PRO A 75 -7.02 -0.76 3.04
CA PRO A 75 -7.62 0.54 2.72
C PRO A 75 -7.24 1.06 1.33
N ILE A 76 -5.97 0.99 0.95
CA ILE A 76 -5.50 1.53 -0.32
C ILE A 76 -6.02 0.68 -1.50
N GLY A 77 -5.77 -0.64 -1.44
CA GLY A 77 -6.14 -1.57 -2.51
C GLY A 77 -7.65 -1.63 -2.75
N LEU A 78 -8.47 -1.63 -1.68
CA LEU A 78 -9.93 -1.68 -1.81
C LEU A 78 -10.51 -0.38 -2.39
N PHE A 79 -9.97 0.79 -2.05
CA PHE A 79 -10.35 2.04 -2.74
C PHE A 79 -9.90 2.04 -4.19
N ALA A 80 -8.69 1.53 -4.50
CA ALA A 80 -8.24 1.37 -5.87
C ALA A 80 -9.20 0.49 -6.68
N ALA A 81 -9.63 -0.65 -6.14
CA ALA A 81 -10.58 -1.55 -6.78
C ALA A 81 -11.95 -0.89 -7.05
N LYS A 82 -12.41 -0.01 -6.15
CA LYS A 82 -13.65 0.78 -6.36
C LYS A 82 -13.48 1.87 -7.42
N PHE A 83 -12.33 2.54 -7.46
CA PHE A 83 -12.08 3.59 -8.45
C PHE A 83 -11.96 3.03 -9.86
N TRP A 84 -11.40 1.83 -10.01
CA TRP A 84 -11.17 1.18 -11.30
C TRP A 84 -11.76 -0.23 -11.35
N PRO A 85 -13.11 -0.36 -11.45
CA PRO A 85 -13.78 -1.66 -11.36
C PRO A 85 -13.45 -2.61 -12.53
N LYS A 86 -12.81 -2.12 -13.59
CA LYS A 86 -12.35 -2.92 -14.74
C LYS A 86 -10.88 -3.38 -14.61
N GLN A 87 -10.16 -2.89 -13.58
CA GLN A 87 -8.79 -3.29 -13.29
C GLN A 87 -8.77 -4.38 -12.23
N THR A 88 -7.86 -5.33 -12.34
CA THR A 88 -7.55 -6.24 -11.24
C THR A 88 -6.58 -5.55 -10.29
N VAL A 89 -6.84 -5.67 -8.99
CA VAL A 89 -5.96 -5.15 -7.95
C VAL A 89 -5.37 -6.31 -7.16
N ASP A 90 -4.07 -6.49 -7.26
CA ASP A 90 -3.33 -7.38 -6.37
C ASP A 90 -2.98 -6.65 -5.08
N MET A 91 -3.20 -7.32 -3.97
CA MET A 91 -3.02 -6.77 -2.64
C MET A 91 -2.16 -7.73 -1.83
N VAL A 92 -0.95 -7.31 -1.47
CA VAL A 92 0.01 -8.18 -0.81
C VAL A 92 0.47 -7.62 0.54
N ASP A 93 0.66 -8.50 1.49
CA ASP A 93 1.25 -8.20 2.80
C ASP A 93 1.96 -9.46 3.33
N ILE A 94 2.89 -9.29 4.28
CA ILE A 94 3.51 -10.40 5.00
C ILE A 94 2.66 -10.84 6.21
N ASN A 95 1.82 -9.95 6.73
CA ASN A 95 1.01 -10.17 7.92
C ASN A 95 -0.28 -10.93 7.58
N GLU A 96 -0.36 -12.20 7.96
CA GLU A 96 -1.51 -13.07 7.67
C GLU A 96 -2.82 -12.55 8.28
N ARG A 97 -2.77 -11.97 9.50
CA ARG A 97 -3.94 -11.35 10.13
C ARG A 97 -4.46 -10.15 9.32
N ALA A 98 -3.55 -9.34 8.80
CA ALA A 98 -3.91 -8.21 7.96
C ALA A 98 -4.57 -8.68 6.64
N LEU A 99 -4.05 -9.74 6.03
CA LEU A 99 -4.61 -10.33 4.82
C LEU A 99 -6.02 -10.92 5.05
N GLU A 100 -6.24 -11.60 6.19
CA GLU A 100 -7.56 -12.11 6.54
C GLU A 100 -8.56 -10.97 6.71
N LEU A 101 -8.19 -9.91 7.42
CA LEU A 101 -9.01 -8.70 7.55
C LEU A 101 -9.28 -8.05 6.19
N SER A 102 -8.27 -7.98 5.32
CA SER A 102 -8.41 -7.44 3.96
C SER A 102 -9.44 -8.23 3.14
N LYS A 103 -9.42 -9.56 3.20
CA LYS A 103 -10.41 -10.44 2.55
C LYS A 103 -11.83 -10.20 3.09
N ARG A 104 -11.97 -10.13 4.42
CA ARG A 104 -13.27 -9.82 5.08
C ARG A 104 -13.78 -8.43 4.67
N ASN A 105 -12.89 -7.45 4.62
CA ASN A 105 -13.24 -6.09 4.22
C ASN A 105 -13.64 -5.98 2.75
N ALA A 106 -13.01 -6.77 1.88
CA ALA A 106 -13.42 -6.88 0.49
C ALA A 106 -14.87 -7.42 0.36
N GLN A 107 -15.18 -8.50 1.08
CA GLN A 107 -16.52 -9.08 1.12
C GLN A 107 -17.56 -8.09 1.69
N LEU A 108 -17.22 -7.42 2.81
CA LEU A 108 -18.07 -6.40 3.44
C LEU A 108 -18.45 -5.27 2.48
N ASN A 109 -17.55 -4.90 1.57
CA ASN A 109 -17.75 -3.83 0.61
C ASN A 109 -18.13 -4.32 -0.81
N GLN A 110 -18.39 -5.63 -0.98
CA GLN A 110 -18.77 -6.25 -2.26
C GLN A 110 -17.75 -5.94 -3.37
N ILE A 111 -16.45 -6.09 -3.06
CA ILE A 111 -15.34 -5.88 -4.00
C ILE A 111 -14.83 -7.24 -4.45
N THR A 112 -14.81 -7.49 -5.76
CA THR A 112 -14.48 -8.79 -6.35
C THR A 112 -13.31 -8.77 -7.33
N ASN A 113 -12.91 -7.58 -7.81
CA ASN A 113 -11.82 -7.40 -8.77
C ASN A 113 -10.44 -7.30 -8.07
N ILE A 114 -10.18 -8.22 -7.15
CA ILE A 114 -8.98 -8.25 -6.30
C ILE A 114 -8.40 -9.65 -6.19
N ASN A 115 -7.08 -9.73 -5.98
CA ASN A 115 -6.38 -10.92 -5.50
C ASN A 115 -5.61 -10.54 -4.22
N ILE A 116 -5.86 -11.25 -3.11
CA ILE A 116 -5.24 -10.97 -1.81
C ILE A 116 -4.43 -12.19 -1.38
N TYR A 117 -3.11 -12.02 -1.24
CA TYR A 117 -2.20 -13.13 -0.90
C TYR A 117 -0.96 -12.66 -0.13
N SER A 118 -0.31 -13.62 0.54
CA SER A 118 0.92 -13.37 1.29
C SER A 118 2.09 -13.16 0.36
N SER A 119 2.87 -12.11 0.60
CA SER A 119 4.14 -11.86 -0.09
C SER A 119 5.04 -10.96 0.75
N ASN A 120 6.30 -11.31 0.86
CA ASN A 120 7.32 -10.40 1.37
C ASN A 120 7.74 -9.45 0.24
N ALA A 121 7.13 -8.26 0.23
CA ALA A 121 7.19 -7.34 -0.90
C ALA A 121 6.78 -8.04 -2.22
N TYR A 122 7.70 -8.41 -3.07
CA TYR A 122 7.44 -8.99 -4.39
C TYR A 122 7.78 -10.48 -4.51
N SER A 123 8.13 -11.16 -3.39
CA SER A 123 8.67 -12.53 -3.43
C SER A 123 7.74 -13.58 -4.06
N GLU A 124 6.43 -13.39 -3.91
CA GLU A 124 5.39 -14.30 -4.43
C GLU A 124 4.71 -13.76 -5.69
N ILE A 125 5.23 -12.65 -6.24
CA ILE A 125 4.75 -12.10 -7.52
C ILE A 125 5.61 -12.70 -8.63
N GLU A 126 4.96 -13.28 -9.64
CA GLU A 126 5.64 -13.82 -10.82
C GLU A 126 6.53 -12.75 -11.46
N SER A 127 7.75 -13.12 -11.84
CA SER A 127 8.78 -12.16 -12.31
C SER A 127 8.40 -11.43 -13.60
N ASP A 128 7.55 -12.02 -14.42
CA ASP A 128 7.01 -11.47 -15.66
C ASP A 128 5.72 -10.67 -15.46
N LYS A 129 5.09 -10.78 -14.28
CA LYS A 129 3.89 -10.01 -13.96
C LYS A 129 4.22 -8.53 -13.77
N LYS A 130 3.52 -7.70 -14.54
CA LYS A 130 3.69 -6.24 -14.56
C LYS A 130 2.38 -5.55 -14.27
N TYR A 131 2.49 -4.31 -13.78
CA TYR A 131 1.38 -3.47 -13.37
C TYR A 131 1.47 -2.09 -14.01
N GLY A 132 0.34 -1.48 -14.27
CA GLY A 132 0.27 -0.07 -14.66
C GLY A 132 0.49 0.87 -13.49
N LEU A 133 0.08 0.44 -12.27
CA LEU A 133 0.23 1.23 -11.05
C LEU A 133 0.69 0.32 -9.89
N ILE A 134 1.73 0.77 -9.19
CA ILE A 134 2.10 0.23 -7.88
C ILE A 134 1.93 1.34 -6.85
N CYS A 135 1.28 1.03 -5.73
CA CYS A 135 1.14 1.95 -4.61
C CYS A 135 1.57 1.31 -3.30
N THR A 136 2.09 2.13 -2.37
CA THR A 136 2.51 1.64 -1.06
C THR A 136 2.53 2.75 -0.01
N ASN A 137 2.14 2.39 1.21
CA ASN A 137 2.48 3.08 2.45
C ASN A 137 3.45 2.17 3.21
N PRO A 138 4.77 2.25 2.93
CA PRO A 138 5.71 1.22 3.32
C PRO A 138 5.88 1.10 4.84
N PRO A 139 6.22 -0.10 5.36
CA PRO A 139 6.37 -0.36 6.79
C PRO A 139 7.68 0.23 7.34
N ILE A 140 7.71 1.53 7.64
CA ILE A 140 8.92 2.24 8.10
C ILE A 140 9.56 1.58 9.32
N ARG A 141 8.75 1.02 10.24
CA ARG A 141 9.24 0.35 11.45
C ARG A 141 9.92 -0.99 11.18
N ALA A 142 9.73 -1.58 10.01
CA ALA A 142 10.46 -2.77 9.58
C ALA A 142 11.95 -2.47 9.25
N GLY A 143 12.28 -1.20 9.12
CA GLY A 143 13.64 -0.71 8.89
C GLY A 143 13.88 -0.26 7.45
N LYS A 144 14.94 0.55 7.31
CA LYS A 144 15.28 1.19 6.02
C LYS A 144 15.49 0.18 4.89
N LYS A 145 16.15 -0.94 5.18
CA LYS A 145 16.44 -1.97 4.16
C LYS A 145 15.17 -2.53 3.52
N VAL A 146 14.12 -2.78 4.32
CA VAL A 146 12.84 -3.29 3.81
C VAL A 146 12.16 -2.24 2.93
N VAL A 147 12.16 -0.98 3.36
CA VAL A 147 11.59 0.12 2.59
C VAL A 147 12.34 0.29 1.27
N ASP A 148 13.67 0.35 1.30
CA ASP A 148 14.50 0.50 0.10
C ASP A 148 14.23 -0.65 -0.90
N GLU A 149 14.14 -1.90 -0.43
CA GLU A 149 13.83 -3.06 -1.26
C GLU A 149 12.46 -2.94 -1.96
N ILE A 150 11.43 -2.48 -1.23
CA ILE A 150 10.11 -2.23 -1.81
C ILE A 150 10.20 -1.19 -2.92
N LEU A 151 10.95 -0.11 -2.72
CA LEU A 151 11.06 0.99 -3.68
C LEU A 151 11.88 0.60 -4.91
N GLU A 152 13.01 -0.08 -4.75
CA GLU A 152 13.90 -0.46 -5.85
C GLU A 152 13.29 -1.54 -6.74
N LYS A 153 12.75 -2.60 -6.14
CA LYS A 153 12.19 -3.73 -6.89
C LYS A 153 10.91 -3.37 -7.65
N SER A 154 10.19 -2.32 -7.23
CA SER A 154 8.95 -1.89 -7.89
C SER A 154 9.13 -1.61 -9.38
N LYS A 155 10.28 -1.08 -9.80
CA LYS A 155 10.56 -0.80 -11.21
C LYS A 155 10.47 -2.06 -12.09
N GLY A 156 10.98 -3.18 -11.57
CA GLY A 156 10.93 -4.48 -12.25
C GLY A 156 9.52 -5.02 -12.47
N HIS A 157 8.53 -4.54 -11.73
CA HIS A 157 7.12 -4.96 -11.81
C HIS A 157 6.20 -3.90 -12.45
N LEU A 158 6.73 -2.84 -13.04
CA LEU A 158 5.96 -1.86 -13.78
C LEU A 158 6.11 -2.05 -15.29
N VAL A 159 5.00 -1.90 -16.02
CA VAL A 159 5.05 -1.75 -17.48
C VAL A 159 5.72 -0.43 -17.87
N LYS A 160 6.03 -0.26 -19.14
CA LYS A 160 6.48 1.05 -19.67
C LYS A 160 5.41 2.11 -19.40
N ASN A 161 5.82 3.29 -18.94
CA ASN A 161 4.96 4.37 -18.44
C ASN A 161 4.14 4.02 -17.20
N GLY A 162 4.39 2.85 -16.58
CA GLY A 162 3.79 2.48 -15.29
C GLY A 162 4.22 3.40 -14.17
N VAL A 163 3.36 3.58 -13.18
CA VAL A 163 3.50 4.57 -12.11
C VAL A 163 3.73 3.91 -10.77
N LEU A 164 4.71 4.39 -10.02
CA LEU A 164 4.87 4.11 -8.59
C LEU A 164 4.38 5.32 -7.78
N LEU A 165 3.50 5.07 -6.80
CA LEU A 165 3.10 6.04 -5.78
C LEU A 165 3.51 5.57 -4.38
N VAL A 166 4.26 6.40 -3.67
CA VAL A 166 4.75 6.12 -2.32
C VAL A 166 4.36 7.24 -1.37
N ILE A 167 3.66 6.91 -0.28
CA ILE A 167 3.39 7.87 0.79
C ILE A 167 4.35 7.64 1.96
N ILE A 168 5.06 8.67 2.39
CA ILE A 168 6.04 8.55 3.47
C ILE A 168 6.20 9.90 4.22
N GLN A 169 6.38 9.85 5.55
CA GLN A 169 6.63 11.05 6.31
C GLN A 169 8.03 11.62 6.05
N LYS A 170 8.14 12.96 5.98
CA LYS A 170 9.42 13.68 5.84
C LYS A 170 10.46 13.21 6.86
N LYS A 171 10.07 13.17 8.14
CA LYS A 171 10.94 12.76 9.26
C LYS A 171 11.21 11.25 9.33
N GLN A 172 10.51 10.44 8.54
CA GLN A 172 10.65 8.99 8.51
C GLN A 172 11.36 8.50 7.23
N GLY A 173 12.02 9.40 6.49
CA GLY A 173 12.88 9.03 5.38
C GLY A 173 12.42 9.47 3.99
N ALA A 174 11.38 10.33 3.85
CA ALA A 174 10.94 10.78 2.52
C ALA A 174 12.06 11.40 1.66
N PRO A 175 13.00 12.22 2.19
CA PRO A 175 14.11 12.72 1.40
C PRO A 175 15.06 11.62 0.89
N SER A 176 15.31 10.60 1.71
CA SER A 176 16.13 9.44 1.34
C SER A 176 15.44 8.57 0.28
N ALA A 177 14.14 8.29 0.48
CA ALA A 177 13.31 7.57 -0.48
C ALA A 177 13.27 8.28 -1.84
N LYS A 178 13.13 9.62 -1.86
CA LYS A 178 13.18 10.39 -3.09
C LYS A 178 14.49 10.21 -3.84
N LYS A 179 15.63 10.33 -3.15
CA LYS A 179 16.96 10.12 -3.76
C LYS A 179 17.10 8.72 -4.33
N LEU A 180 16.62 7.70 -3.61
CA LEU A 180 16.65 6.31 -4.06
C LEU A 180 15.80 6.13 -5.33
N LEU A 181 14.59 6.68 -5.36
CA LEU A 181 13.71 6.63 -6.53
C LEU A 181 14.30 7.38 -7.73
N GLU A 182 14.94 8.54 -7.51
CA GLU A 182 15.66 9.25 -8.57
C GLU A 182 16.80 8.41 -9.16
N ALA A 183 17.54 7.70 -8.31
CA ALA A 183 18.60 6.80 -8.75
C ALA A 183 18.06 5.57 -9.51
N THR A 184 16.93 5.00 -9.05
CA THR A 184 16.33 3.79 -9.61
C THR A 184 15.59 4.06 -10.92
N TYR A 185 14.78 5.12 -10.96
CA TYR A 185 13.87 5.44 -12.06
C TYR A 185 14.41 6.49 -13.03
N GLY A 186 15.39 7.31 -12.61
CA GLY A 186 15.80 8.52 -13.31
C GLY A 186 14.87 9.71 -13.04
N ASN A 187 13.77 9.51 -12.33
CA ASN A 187 12.79 10.54 -12.00
C ASN A 187 12.12 10.27 -10.66
N CYS A 188 11.77 11.34 -9.94
CA CYS A 188 10.89 11.28 -8.76
C CYS A 188 10.31 12.66 -8.44
N GLU A 189 9.00 12.80 -8.55
CA GLU A 189 8.26 14.01 -8.21
C GLU A 189 7.68 13.91 -6.81
N ILE A 190 7.65 15.03 -6.06
CA ILE A 190 6.82 15.17 -4.86
C ILE A 190 5.48 15.76 -5.29
N VAL A 191 4.47 14.91 -5.46
CA VAL A 191 3.14 15.33 -5.96
C VAL A 191 2.35 16.07 -4.90
N ILE A 192 2.48 15.64 -3.62
CA ILE A 192 1.77 16.24 -2.48
C ILE A 192 2.72 16.39 -1.30
N ARG A 193 2.60 17.50 -0.59
CA ARG A 193 3.15 17.73 0.75
C ARG A 193 2.03 18.13 1.66
N ASP A 194 1.68 17.26 2.61
CA ASP A 194 0.58 17.53 3.53
C ASP A 194 0.88 16.98 4.93
N LYS A 195 0.77 17.82 5.96
CA LYS A 195 1.01 17.49 7.36
C LYS A 195 2.27 16.67 7.63
N GLY A 196 3.34 16.98 6.90
CA GLY A 196 4.61 16.27 7.02
C GLY A 196 4.69 14.96 6.23
N TYR A 197 3.66 14.54 5.52
CA TYR A 197 3.70 13.46 4.53
C TYR A 197 4.09 13.98 3.16
N TYR A 198 4.87 13.21 2.45
CA TYR A 198 5.21 13.41 1.05
C TYR A 198 4.66 12.26 0.23
N LEU A 199 3.87 12.57 -0.78
CA LEU A 199 3.51 11.61 -1.81
C LEU A 199 4.54 11.74 -2.93
N LEU A 200 5.32 10.69 -3.10
CA LEU A 200 6.34 10.55 -4.14
C LEU A 200 5.75 9.78 -5.30
N LYS A 201 6.08 10.22 -6.52
CA LYS A 201 5.69 9.59 -7.78
C LYS A 201 6.92 9.38 -8.65
N SER A 202 7.08 8.17 -9.18
CA SER A 202 8.05 7.84 -10.23
C SER A 202 7.36 7.13 -11.40
N ILE A 203 7.91 7.26 -12.60
CA ILE A 203 7.39 6.66 -13.83
C ILE A 203 8.47 5.76 -14.41
N ASN A 204 8.10 4.56 -14.82
CA ASN A 204 8.98 3.61 -15.50
C ASN A 204 9.00 3.93 -17.00
N ASP A 205 10.01 4.67 -17.44
CA ASP A 205 10.20 5.09 -18.85
C ASP A 205 10.73 3.95 -19.72
#